data_0cd1d909d0fced33659792b2f56115fd
#
_entry.id   0cd1d909d0fced33659792b2f56115fd
#
_cell.length_a   1.000
_cell.length_b   1.000
_cell.length_c   1.000
_cell.angle_alpha   90.00
_cell.angle_beta   90.00
_cell.angle_gamma   90.00
#
_symmetry.space_group_name_H-M   'P 1'
#
loop_
_entity.id
_entity.type
_entity.pdbx_description
1 polymer ?
#
loop_
_entity_poly.entity_id
_entity_poly.type
_entity_poly.pdbx_seq_one_letter_code
_entity_poly.pdbx_strand_id
1 'polypeptide(L)'
;MDIEFKRINKKLPEYRKLRQLYFTAFPSEERAPFYLLIKRAKREDVDFLAIYNENEWVGMIYIINYLDLSYVFYFALNDSQRGKGIGSAVLQKIHKLYSGRRFFLALETLDKNADNYAQRVSRSKFYQKNGLQKLCISIKEGNVLYDAMGFGGEVKPEEYREMMKNYTGFFFSRLYSIDMFENKIEV
;
A
#
# COMPACT_ATOMS: atom_id res chain seq x y z
N MET A 1 2.79 5.03 -22.22
CA MET A 1 3.35 4.95 -20.85
C MET A 1 4.02 3.61 -20.72
N ASP A 2 5.29 3.63 -20.42
CA ASP A 2 6.08 2.42 -20.19
C ASP A 2 6.51 2.42 -18.71
N ILE A 3 5.78 1.66 -17.90
CA ILE A 3 6.02 1.56 -16.45
C ILE A 3 7.02 0.46 -16.18
N GLU A 4 8.11 0.78 -15.50
CA GLU A 4 9.12 -0.17 -15.02
C GLU A 4 9.23 -0.13 -13.50
N PHE A 5 9.59 -1.29 -12.92
CA PHE A 5 9.87 -1.43 -11.49
C PHE A 5 11.33 -1.85 -11.26
N LYS A 6 12.02 -1.14 -10.35
CA LYS A 6 13.37 -1.52 -9.93
C LYS A 6 13.40 -1.70 -8.42
N ARG A 7 13.95 -2.82 -7.94
CA ARG A 7 14.10 -3.05 -6.49
C ARG A 7 14.94 -1.96 -5.85
N ILE A 8 14.43 -1.40 -4.75
CA ILE A 8 15.10 -0.32 -4.03
C ILE A 8 16.25 -0.89 -3.20
N ASN A 9 17.41 -0.27 -3.37
CA ASN A 9 18.58 -0.48 -2.53
C ASN A 9 19.34 0.85 -2.38
N LYS A 10 20.30 0.91 -1.46
CA LYS A 10 21.06 2.15 -1.17
C LYS A 10 21.92 2.66 -2.33
N LYS A 11 22.18 1.82 -3.36
CA LYS A 11 22.98 2.18 -4.54
C LYS A 11 22.13 2.81 -5.66
N LEU A 12 20.78 2.79 -5.51
CA LEU A 12 19.88 3.39 -6.49
C LEU A 12 20.13 4.91 -6.56
N PRO A 13 20.32 5.51 -7.74
CA PRO A 13 20.59 6.96 -7.86
C PRO A 13 19.54 7.83 -7.17
N GLU A 14 18.26 7.43 -7.26
CA GLU A 14 17.12 8.14 -6.70
C GLU A 14 16.84 7.85 -5.23
N TYR A 15 17.69 7.05 -4.54
CA TYR A 15 17.47 6.63 -3.17
C TYR A 15 17.15 7.79 -2.21
N ARG A 16 17.88 8.92 -2.34
CA ARG A 16 17.63 10.11 -1.51
C ARG A 16 16.27 10.75 -1.81
N LYS A 17 15.92 10.89 -3.10
CA LYS A 17 14.63 11.44 -3.54
C LYS A 17 13.47 10.55 -3.10
N LEU A 18 13.63 9.23 -3.22
CA LEU A 18 12.65 8.25 -2.78
C LEU A 18 12.43 8.32 -1.26
N ARG A 19 13.52 8.42 -0.48
CA ARG A 19 13.41 8.61 0.96
C ARG A 19 12.67 9.91 1.29
N GLN A 20 12.95 11.00 0.58
CA GLN A 20 12.22 12.26 0.76
C GLN A 20 10.73 12.09 0.42
N LEU A 21 10.39 11.46 -0.71
CA LEU A 21 9.01 11.17 -1.09
C LEU A 21 8.27 10.40 0.02
N TYR A 22 8.91 9.39 0.61
CA TYR A 22 8.32 8.65 1.73
C TYR A 22 7.95 9.58 2.90
N PHE A 23 8.84 10.48 3.28
CA PHE A 23 8.61 11.39 4.41
C PHE A 23 7.62 12.52 4.11
N THR A 24 7.39 12.86 2.86
CA THR A 24 6.43 13.89 2.45
C THR A 24 5.06 13.33 2.12
N ALA A 25 4.99 12.10 1.60
CA ALA A 25 3.74 11.49 1.15
C ALA A 25 2.91 10.85 2.26
N PHE A 26 3.54 10.47 3.38
CA PHE A 26 2.86 9.80 4.49
C PHE A 26 2.99 10.60 5.79
N PRO A 27 1.90 10.74 6.59
CA PRO A 27 1.93 11.35 7.92
C PRO A 27 2.88 10.63 8.87
N SER A 28 3.41 11.33 9.88
CA SER A 28 4.40 10.75 10.83
C SER A 28 3.89 9.53 11.58
N GLU A 29 2.62 9.53 11.93
CA GLU A 29 1.90 8.48 12.65
C GLU A 29 1.70 7.19 11.83
N GLU A 30 1.68 7.31 10.50
CA GLU A 30 1.53 6.17 9.58
C GLU A 30 2.87 5.58 9.13
N ARG A 31 4.00 6.26 9.47
CA ARG A 31 5.30 5.87 8.95
C ARG A 31 6.01 4.83 9.81
N ALA A 32 6.28 3.67 9.24
CA ALA A 32 7.28 2.76 9.77
C ALA A 32 8.70 3.39 9.68
N PRO A 33 9.62 3.09 10.60
CA PRO A 33 11.00 3.56 10.47
C PRO A 33 11.61 3.15 9.12
N PHE A 34 12.03 4.10 8.32
CA PHE A 34 12.47 3.87 6.93
C PHE A 34 13.62 2.85 6.83
N TYR A 35 14.53 2.83 7.82
CA TYR A 35 15.62 1.85 7.86
C TYR A 35 15.11 0.41 8.00
N LEU A 36 13.96 0.19 8.67
CA LEU A 36 13.31 -1.12 8.77
C LEU A 36 12.72 -1.54 7.42
N LEU A 37 12.10 -0.62 6.67
CA LEU A 37 11.61 -0.90 5.32
C LEU A 37 12.76 -1.38 4.42
N ILE A 38 13.89 -0.67 4.42
CA ILE A 38 15.09 -1.07 3.66
C ILE A 38 15.66 -2.41 4.13
N LYS A 39 15.68 -2.68 5.44
CA LYS A 39 16.13 -3.97 5.98
C LYS A 39 15.23 -5.11 5.52
N ARG A 40 13.91 -4.91 5.57
CA ARG A 40 12.92 -5.93 5.20
C ARG A 40 12.79 -6.10 3.68
N ALA A 41 13.08 -5.09 2.90
CA ALA A 41 13.14 -5.19 1.43
C ALA A 41 14.20 -6.17 0.89
N LYS A 42 15.06 -6.71 1.76
CA LYS A 42 15.98 -7.81 1.42
C LYS A 42 15.33 -9.19 1.47
N ARG A 43 14.15 -9.31 2.05
CA ARG A 43 13.39 -10.57 2.12
C ARG A 43 12.71 -10.83 0.77
N GLU A 44 12.47 -12.09 0.47
CA GLU A 44 11.78 -12.51 -0.76
C GLU A 44 10.29 -12.20 -0.75
N ASP A 45 9.69 -12.14 0.45
CA ASP A 45 8.28 -11.81 0.66
C ASP A 45 7.99 -10.30 0.71
N VAL A 46 8.97 -9.45 0.37
CA VAL A 46 8.81 -7.99 0.34
C VAL A 46 9.28 -7.42 -0.99
N ASP A 47 8.40 -6.68 -1.66
CA ASP A 47 8.72 -5.92 -2.85
C ASP A 47 8.74 -4.42 -2.53
N PHE A 48 9.93 -3.85 -2.35
CA PHE A 48 10.10 -2.41 -2.26
C PHE A 48 10.66 -1.90 -3.59
N LEU A 49 9.82 -1.25 -4.38
CA LEU A 49 10.07 -0.96 -5.79
C LEU A 49 10.03 0.56 -6.04
N ALA A 50 11.05 1.07 -6.72
CA ALA A 50 11.02 2.35 -7.39
C ALA A 50 10.25 2.22 -8.70
N ILE A 51 9.40 3.18 -8.98
CA ILE A 51 8.54 3.22 -10.17
C ILE A 51 9.15 4.19 -11.17
N TYR A 52 9.28 3.73 -12.40
CA TYR A 52 9.73 4.55 -13.54
C TYR A 52 8.65 4.58 -14.61
N ASN A 53 8.53 5.69 -15.31
CA ASN A 53 7.79 5.84 -16.55
C ASN A 53 8.73 6.41 -17.60
N GLU A 54 8.95 5.68 -18.71
CA GLU A 54 9.84 6.12 -19.79
C GLU A 54 11.25 6.51 -19.29
N ASN A 55 11.82 5.68 -18.41
CA ASN A 55 13.10 5.88 -17.73
C ASN A 55 13.15 7.01 -16.69
N GLU A 56 12.10 7.81 -16.51
CA GLU A 56 12.02 8.81 -15.44
C GLU A 56 11.48 8.18 -14.15
N TRP A 57 12.15 8.42 -13.02
CA TRP A 57 11.64 7.99 -11.73
C TRP A 57 10.42 8.84 -11.32
N VAL A 58 9.29 8.15 -11.06
CA VAL A 58 8.00 8.79 -10.80
C VAL A 58 7.40 8.47 -9.44
N GLY A 59 7.94 7.49 -8.69
CA GLY A 59 7.38 7.15 -7.40
C GLY A 59 7.95 5.87 -6.79
N MET A 60 7.22 5.34 -5.81
CA MET A 60 7.56 4.09 -5.12
C MET A 60 6.33 3.30 -4.73
N ILE A 61 6.51 1.98 -4.57
CA ILE A 61 5.51 1.09 -3.99
C ILE A 61 6.20 0.07 -3.07
N TYR A 62 5.57 -0.24 -1.93
CA TYR A 62 6.01 -1.24 -0.98
C TYR A 62 4.92 -2.27 -0.80
N ILE A 63 5.20 -3.54 -1.09
CA ILE A 63 4.24 -4.64 -1.06
C ILE A 63 4.76 -5.73 -0.13
N ILE A 64 3.91 -6.23 0.74
CA ILE A 64 4.16 -7.37 1.62
C ILE A 64 3.41 -8.56 1.03
N ASN A 65 4.12 -9.66 0.80
CA ASN A 65 3.58 -10.90 0.25
C ASN A 65 3.50 -11.97 1.33
N TYR A 66 2.41 -12.72 1.37
CA TYR A 66 2.23 -13.86 2.27
C TYR A 66 1.27 -14.86 1.65
N LEU A 67 1.73 -16.10 1.43
CA LEU A 67 0.96 -17.10 0.67
C LEU A 67 0.46 -16.51 -0.65
N ASP A 68 -0.83 -16.47 -0.88
CA ASP A 68 -1.48 -15.86 -2.06
C ASP A 68 -1.89 -14.40 -1.86
N LEU A 69 -1.63 -13.81 -0.67
CA LEU A 69 -1.92 -12.41 -0.36
C LEU A 69 -0.79 -11.48 -0.77
N SER A 70 -1.13 -10.29 -1.26
CA SER A 70 -0.21 -9.19 -1.53
C SER A 70 -0.82 -7.89 -1.02
N TYR A 71 -0.21 -7.32 0.02
CA TYR A 71 -0.67 -6.08 0.68
C TYR A 71 0.20 -4.90 0.28
N VAL A 72 -0.41 -3.88 -0.34
CA VAL A 72 0.26 -2.60 -0.61
C VAL A 72 0.31 -1.78 0.67
N PHE A 73 1.48 -1.78 1.28
CA PHE A 73 1.70 -1.07 2.54
C PHE A 73 1.97 0.42 2.31
N TYR A 74 2.69 0.76 1.22
CA TYR A 74 2.91 2.14 0.79
C TYR A 74 2.86 2.25 -0.73
N PHE A 75 2.17 3.28 -1.24
CA PHE A 75 2.19 3.66 -2.64
C PHE A 75 2.18 5.19 -2.76
N ALA A 76 3.19 5.75 -3.41
CA ALA A 76 3.28 7.18 -3.63
C ALA A 76 3.89 7.51 -5.00
N LEU A 77 3.33 8.53 -5.64
CA LEU A 77 3.89 9.16 -6.83
C LEU A 77 4.33 10.58 -6.51
N ASN A 78 5.35 11.06 -7.21
CA ASN A 78 5.77 12.46 -7.17
C ASN A 78 4.58 13.37 -7.52
N ASP A 79 4.43 14.50 -6.84
CA ASP A 79 3.31 15.43 -7.07
C ASP A 79 3.24 15.91 -8.51
N SER A 80 4.39 16.17 -9.14
CA SER A 80 4.50 16.57 -10.55
C SER A 80 3.97 15.51 -11.54
N GLN A 81 3.78 14.29 -11.10
CA GLN A 81 3.32 13.16 -11.91
C GLN A 81 1.85 12.78 -11.67
N ARG A 82 1.20 13.44 -10.70
CA ARG A 82 -0.23 13.24 -10.43
C ARG A 82 -1.10 13.79 -11.57
N GLY A 83 -2.28 13.20 -11.75
CA GLY A 83 -3.24 13.64 -12.79
C GLY A 83 -2.90 13.24 -14.22
N LYS A 84 -1.72 12.65 -14.48
CA LYS A 84 -1.25 12.25 -15.82
C LYS A 84 -1.58 10.79 -16.18
N GLY A 85 -2.38 10.09 -15.40
CA GLY A 85 -2.73 8.68 -15.65
C GLY A 85 -1.66 7.66 -15.21
N ILE A 86 -0.48 8.11 -14.74
CA ILE A 86 0.62 7.23 -14.32
C ILE A 86 0.19 6.25 -13.23
N GLY A 87 -0.56 6.71 -12.22
CA GLY A 87 -1.06 5.83 -11.16
C GLY A 87 -1.91 4.68 -11.69
N SER A 88 -2.77 4.94 -12.68
CA SER A 88 -3.57 3.90 -13.34
C SER A 88 -2.70 2.91 -14.12
N ALA A 89 -1.70 3.40 -14.85
CA ALA A 89 -0.75 2.53 -15.56
C ALA A 89 0.06 1.64 -14.59
N VAL A 90 0.46 2.19 -13.44
CA VAL A 90 1.13 1.42 -12.36
C VAL A 90 0.20 0.32 -11.85
N LEU A 91 -1.06 0.63 -11.51
CA LEU A 91 -2.01 -0.37 -11.01
C LEU A 91 -2.32 -1.45 -12.06
N GLN A 92 -2.43 -1.10 -13.34
CA GLN A 92 -2.60 -2.07 -14.43
C GLN A 92 -1.39 -3.02 -14.54
N LYS A 93 -0.18 -2.50 -14.41
CA LYS A 93 1.04 -3.34 -14.41
C LYS A 93 1.12 -4.22 -13.18
N ILE A 94 0.78 -3.70 -12.01
CA ILE A 94 0.67 -4.46 -10.75
C ILE A 94 -0.36 -5.59 -10.90
N HIS A 95 -1.54 -5.30 -11.44
CA HIS A 95 -2.60 -6.29 -11.66
C HIS A 95 -2.10 -7.47 -12.53
N LYS A 96 -1.28 -7.19 -13.54
CA LYS A 96 -0.65 -8.24 -14.38
C LYS A 96 0.41 -9.04 -13.60
N LEU A 97 1.28 -8.35 -12.85
CA LEU A 97 2.37 -8.99 -12.11
C LEU A 97 1.89 -9.86 -10.94
N TYR A 98 0.78 -9.45 -10.30
CA TYR A 98 0.17 -10.16 -9.18
C TYR A 98 -1.10 -10.93 -9.60
N SER A 99 -1.24 -11.23 -10.90
CA SER A 99 -2.34 -12.05 -11.41
C SER A 99 -2.35 -13.43 -10.72
N GLY A 100 -3.55 -13.88 -10.30
CA GLY A 100 -3.71 -15.11 -9.52
C GLY A 100 -3.48 -14.96 -8.01
N ARG A 101 -3.18 -13.75 -7.53
CA ARG A 101 -3.06 -13.44 -6.10
C ARG A 101 -4.22 -12.53 -5.65
N ARG A 102 -4.57 -12.63 -4.37
CA ARG A 102 -5.42 -11.63 -3.72
C ARG A 102 -4.58 -10.42 -3.36
N PHE A 103 -4.89 -9.30 -3.98
CA PHE A 103 -4.15 -8.05 -3.84
C PHE A 103 -5.02 -6.99 -3.17
N PHE A 104 -4.53 -6.33 -2.14
CA PHE A 104 -5.30 -5.34 -1.41
C PHE A 104 -4.44 -4.22 -0.84
N LEU A 105 -5.11 -3.15 -0.45
CA LEU A 105 -4.54 -2.00 0.26
C LEU A 105 -5.57 -1.47 1.28
N ALA A 106 -5.12 -0.63 2.19
CA ALA A 106 -5.95 0.04 3.17
C ALA A 106 -6.04 1.53 2.86
N LEU A 107 -7.24 2.10 2.96
CA LEU A 107 -7.53 3.52 2.80
C LEU A 107 -8.26 4.03 4.03
N GLU A 108 -7.91 5.20 4.52
CA GLU A 108 -8.68 5.85 5.59
C GLU A 108 -10.17 5.85 5.24
N THR A 109 -10.99 5.39 6.18
CA THR A 109 -12.46 5.36 6.03
C THR A 109 -13.00 6.75 5.72
N LEU A 110 -14.05 6.81 4.90
CA LEU A 110 -14.69 8.07 4.53
C LEU A 110 -15.41 8.68 5.76
N ASP A 111 -14.82 9.73 6.30
CA ASP A 111 -15.40 10.53 7.38
C ASP A 111 -15.62 11.95 6.87
N LYS A 112 -16.90 12.37 6.82
CA LYS A 112 -17.30 13.71 6.35
C LYS A 112 -16.74 14.84 7.21
N ASN A 113 -16.38 14.55 8.46
CA ASN A 113 -15.83 15.54 9.39
C ASN A 113 -14.30 15.63 9.32
N ALA A 114 -13.64 14.78 8.55
CA ALA A 114 -12.20 14.81 8.40
C ALA A 114 -11.75 15.95 7.47
N ASP A 115 -10.73 16.69 7.86
CA ASP A 115 -10.16 17.82 7.08
C ASP A 115 -9.76 17.39 5.65
N ASN A 116 -9.34 16.13 5.48
CA ASN A 116 -8.91 15.56 4.21
C ASN A 116 -10.02 14.73 3.49
N TYR A 117 -11.31 14.92 3.85
CA TYR A 117 -12.40 14.13 3.28
C TYR A 117 -12.41 14.08 1.74
N ALA A 118 -12.24 15.23 1.09
CA ALA A 118 -12.21 15.31 -0.38
C ALA A 118 -11.07 14.46 -0.98
N GLN A 119 -9.91 14.40 -0.31
CA GLN A 119 -8.79 13.56 -0.73
C GLN A 119 -9.09 12.08 -0.53
N ARG A 120 -9.74 11.68 0.58
CA ARG A 120 -10.16 10.29 0.84
C ARG A 120 -11.14 9.83 -0.24
N VAL A 121 -12.15 10.65 -0.57
CA VAL A 121 -13.11 10.38 -1.66
C VAL A 121 -12.39 10.22 -3.01
N SER A 122 -11.47 11.12 -3.33
CA SER A 122 -10.70 11.06 -4.58
C SER A 122 -9.86 9.79 -4.68
N ARG A 123 -9.18 9.38 -3.57
CA ARG A 123 -8.39 8.14 -3.50
C ARG A 123 -9.28 6.90 -3.69
N SER A 124 -10.42 6.84 -2.98
CA SER A 124 -11.36 5.73 -3.11
C SER A 124 -11.85 5.58 -4.55
N LYS A 125 -12.32 6.67 -5.18
CA LYS A 125 -12.74 6.68 -6.60
C LYS A 125 -11.62 6.26 -7.55
N PHE A 126 -10.38 6.70 -7.29
CA PHE A 126 -9.23 6.31 -8.10
C PHE A 126 -9.01 4.80 -8.08
N TYR A 127 -9.04 4.16 -6.91
CA TYR A 127 -8.84 2.71 -6.81
C TYR A 127 -10.02 1.94 -7.40
N GLN A 128 -11.26 2.37 -7.18
CA GLN A 128 -12.45 1.77 -7.80
C GLN A 128 -12.37 1.81 -9.33
N LYS A 129 -12.01 2.96 -9.89
CA LYS A 129 -11.81 3.12 -11.35
C LYS A 129 -10.74 2.18 -11.92
N ASN A 130 -9.77 1.78 -11.10
CA ASN A 130 -8.70 0.86 -11.48
C ASN A 130 -8.98 -0.60 -11.09
N GLY A 131 -10.24 -0.95 -10.83
CA GLY A 131 -10.70 -2.34 -10.65
C GLY A 131 -10.59 -2.89 -9.23
N LEU A 132 -10.21 -2.08 -8.24
CA LEU A 132 -10.24 -2.50 -6.84
C LEU A 132 -11.66 -2.35 -6.28
N GLN A 133 -12.13 -3.35 -5.58
CA GLN A 133 -13.43 -3.35 -4.91
C GLN A 133 -13.23 -3.20 -3.40
N LYS A 134 -14.24 -2.64 -2.70
CA LYS A 134 -14.24 -2.62 -1.24
C LYS A 134 -14.38 -4.05 -0.73
N LEU A 135 -13.50 -4.44 0.18
CA LEU A 135 -13.52 -5.75 0.84
C LEU A 135 -14.35 -5.69 2.14
N CYS A 136 -14.78 -6.86 2.62
CA CYS A 136 -15.60 -6.99 3.83
C CYS A 136 -14.82 -6.80 5.13
N ILE A 137 -13.62 -6.24 5.08
CA ILE A 137 -12.78 -5.99 6.26
C ILE A 137 -12.42 -4.52 6.42
N SER A 138 -12.35 -4.09 7.67
CA SER A 138 -11.71 -2.83 8.09
C SER A 138 -10.55 -3.09 9.02
N ILE A 139 -9.52 -2.27 8.91
CA ILE A 139 -8.28 -2.35 9.69
C ILE A 139 -8.25 -1.13 10.61
N LYS A 140 -8.04 -1.33 11.90
CA LYS A 140 -7.83 -0.24 12.86
C LYS A 140 -6.37 -0.22 13.28
N GLU A 141 -5.69 0.88 12.98
CA GLU A 141 -4.32 1.13 13.42
C GLU A 141 -4.32 2.36 14.34
N GLY A 142 -4.04 2.13 15.61
CA GLY A 142 -4.18 3.17 16.63
C GLY A 142 -5.62 3.71 16.69
N ASN A 143 -5.78 5.01 16.43
CA ASN A 143 -7.10 5.68 16.40
C ASN A 143 -7.68 5.85 14.99
N VAL A 144 -7.02 5.35 13.97
CA VAL A 144 -7.45 5.50 12.57
C VAL A 144 -8.08 4.20 12.08
N LEU A 145 -9.25 4.33 11.45
CA LEU A 145 -9.96 3.24 10.80
C LEU A 145 -9.73 3.30 9.29
N TYR A 146 -9.41 2.15 8.70
CA TYR A 146 -9.15 1.99 7.28
C TYR A 146 -10.12 0.98 6.68
N ASP A 147 -10.67 1.28 5.51
CA ASP A 147 -11.38 0.34 4.66
C ASP A 147 -10.37 -0.38 3.75
N ALA A 148 -10.49 -1.70 3.65
CA ALA A 148 -9.69 -2.44 2.68
C ALA A 148 -10.32 -2.40 1.30
N MET A 149 -9.49 -2.24 0.27
CA MET A 149 -9.87 -2.36 -1.12
C MET A 149 -8.93 -3.30 -1.87
N GLY A 150 -9.45 -4.15 -2.74
CA GLY A 150 -8.62 -5.15 -3.42
C GLY A 150 -9.26 -5.79 -4.63
N PHE A 151 -8.54 -6.78 -5.19
CA PHE A 151 -9.01 -7.67 -6.23
C PHE A 151 -8.52 -9.10 -5.97
N GLY A 152 -9.10 -10.08 -6.67
CA GLY A 152 -8.70 -11.49 -6.56
C GLY A 152 -9.39 -12.27 -5.44
N GLY A 153 -10.22 -11.62 -4.64
CA GLY A 153 -11.03 -12.23 -3.57
C GLY A 153 -10.94 -11.52 -2.24
N GLU A 154 -11.76 -11.97 -1.29
CA GLU A 154 -11.83 -11.44 0.08
C GLU A 154 -10.59 -11.83 0.90
N VAL A 155 -10.26 -11.00 1.88
CA VAL A 155 -9.18 -11.23 2.86
C VAL A 155 -9.80 -11.41 4.22
N LYS A 156 -9.45 -12.49 4.91
CA LYS A 156 -9.94 -12.74 6.27
C LYS A 156 -9.07 -12.04 7.31
N PRO A 157 -9.64 -11.60 8.44
CA PRO A 157 -8.89 -10.97 9.53
C PRO A 157 -7.69 -11.81 10.01
N GLU A 158 -7.87 -13.15 10.09
CA GLU A 158 -6.81 -14.06 10.54
C GLU A 158 -5.63 -14.09 9.55
N GLU A 159 -5.92 -14.12 8.24
CA GLU A 159 -4.89 -14.14 7.19
C GLU A 159 -4.03 -12.87 7.22
N TYR A 160 -4.67 -11.71 7.43
CA TYR A 160 -3.94 -10.46 7.59
C TYR A 160 -3.08 -10.46 8.86
N ARG A 161 -3.62 -10.91 10.00
CA ARG A 161 -2.86 -11.02 11.26
C ARG A 161 -1.62 -11.90 11.10
N GLU A 162 -1.77 -13.07 10.47
CA GLU A 162 -0.63 -13.97 10.21
C GLU A 162 0.38 -13.35 9.24
N MET A 163 -0.08 -12.67 8.18
CA MET A 163 0.78 -11.93 7.27
C MET A 163 1.59 -10.85 8.02
N MET A 164 0.91 -10.03 8.85
CA MET A 164 1.57 -8.97 9.61
C MET A 164 2.51 -9.53 10.69
N LYS A 165 2.15 -10.62 11.34
CA LYS A 165 3.01 -11.33 12.29
C LYS A 165 4.27 -11.88 11.60
N ASN A 166 4.14 -12.49 10.43
CA ASN A 166 5.26 -12.94 9.61
C ASN A 166 6.16 -11.77 9.20
N TYR A 167 5.55 -10.66 8.77
CA TYR A 167 6.27 -9.47 8.35
C TYR A 167 6.96 -8.76 9.51
N THR A 168 6.28 -8.48 10.63
CA THR A 168 6.83 -7.72 11.75
C THR A 168 7.74 -8.56 12.66
N GLY A 169 7.51 -9.89 12.72
CA GLY A 169 8.13 -10.79 13.70
C GLY A 169 7.43 -10.73 15.05
N PHE A 170 7.61 -11.77 15.85
CA PHE A 170 6.88 -12.02 17.09
C PHE A 170 6.92 -10.86 18.12
N PHE A 171 8.04 -10.14 18.22
CA PHE A 171 8.18 -9.04 19.20
C PHE A 171 7.46 -7.76 18.80
N PHE A 172 7.37 -7.45 17.50
CA PHE A 172 6.75 -6.23 17.02
C PHE A 172 5.23 -6.35 16.85
N SER A 173 4.69 -7.54 16.62
CA SER A 173 3.24 -7.76 16.55
C SER A 173 2.51 -7.43 17.85
N ARG A 174 3.25 -7.40 18.99
CA ARG A 174 2.70 -7.08 20.30
C ARG A 174 2.68 -5.56 20.59
N LEU A 175 3.45 -4.76 19.84
CA LEU A 175 3.55 -3.31 20.02
C LEU A 175 2.59 -2.52 19.11
N TYR A 176 2.13 -3.13 18.03
CA TYR A 176 1.11 -2.57 17.14
C TYR A 176 -0.18 -3.36 17.37
N SER A 177 -1.09 -2.79 18.18
CA SER A 177 -2.47 -3.30 18.25
C SER A 177 -3.15 -2.98 16.93
N ILE A 178 -3.05 -3.91 15.98
CA ILE A 178 -3.82 -3.85 14.74
C ILE A 178 -5.06 -4.70 14.99
N ASP A 179 -6.19 -4.06 15.16
CA ASP A 179 -7.47 -4.71 15.27
C ASP A 179 -8.14 -4.74 13.89
N MET A 180 -8.65 -5.89 13.51
CA MET A 180 -9.43 -6.06 12.28
C MET A 180 -10.85 -6.47 12.62
N PHE A 181 -11.79 -5.90 11.89
CA PHE A 181 -13.21 -6.18 12.04
C PHE A 181 -13.78 -6.59 10.69
N GLU A 182 -14.63 -7.62 10.71
CA GLU A 182 -15.52 -7.88 9.59
C GLU A 182 -16.59 -6.79 9.55
N ASN A 183 -16.71 -6.11 8.44
CA ASN A 183 -17.83 -5.21 8.21
C ASN A 183 -19.08 -6.08 8.02
N LYS A 184 -20.03 -6.02 8.96
CA LYS A 184 -21.36 -6.54 8.70
C LYS A 184 -21.92 -5.76 7.51
N ILE A 185 -22.11 -6.43 6.39
CA ILE A 185 -22.88 -5.88 5.28
C ILE A 185 -24.30 -5.73 5.83
N GLU A 186 -24.74 -4.50 6.08
CA GLU A 186 -26.16 -4.24 6.21
C GLU A 186 -26.79 -4.53 4.84
N VAL A 187 -27.54 -5.63 4.78
CA VAL A 187 -28.33 -6.07 3.62
C VAL A 187 -29.56 -5.18 3.52
#